data_5050a8ff9c641180847bfb8d306da563
#
_entry.id   5050a8ff9c641180847bfb8d306da563
#
_cell.length_a   1.000
_cell.length_b   1.000
_cell.length_c   1.000
_cell.angle_alpha   90.00
_cell.angle_beta   90.00
_cell.angle_gamma   90.00
#
_symmetry.space_group_name_H-M   'P 1'
#
loop_
_entity.id
_entity.type
_entity.pdbx_description
1 polymer ?
#
loop_
_entity_poly.entity_id
_entity_poly.type
_entity_poly.pdbx_seq_one_letter_code
_entity_poly.pdbx_strand_id
1 'polypeptide(L)'
;MARFNTKAARAQPTSRVTSTGRILRTYEGGRGRERDTRSELFLLAVANFVSQQTFYESGTDRDDRFAKLLRELAVTDPAWTAGLLGWLRGEGNMRTAAIVGAAEYVHARLTAGATDGPSNRQVVASVLQRPDEPGELLAYWTATYGRAVPKPVKRGIADAVRRLYHGKSLLKYDTASKGYRFGDILNLVHAAPDPDKPWQGELFRYALDRRHNPDTAVPPTSSPVLGAHRELMALPVGQRRAVVTEPGGAERLAAAGLTWEALAGWLQGPMDKAAWEAVIPSMGTMALVRNLRNFDEAGVSDEIAASVAARIGDPAEVARSRQFPFRYLAAYRHAPSLRWAYPLEQALGHSLANVPALPGRTLVLVDRSGSMFYSRLSERSELNRADAAAIFGTALALRAADADLVEFGTTSRRLTFGKGESVLKILDRFGDLGGTDTTSAIRSHYRGQDRVLIVTDEQYAFNRHGDPTQQVPAHIPVYTWNLAGYRVGHGPSGTGHRHVFGGLSDAAFRTVSLIESGRDGRWPWLA
;
A
#
# COMPACT_ATOMS: atom_id res chain seq x y z
N MET A 1 -11.85 13.25 -57.44
CA MET A 1 -10.76 12.59 -56.69
C MET A 1 -11.11 12.65 -55.21
N ALA A 2 -11.54 11.54 -54.64
CA ALA A 2 -11.95 11.45 -53.25
C ALA A 2 -10.71 11.46 -52.35
N ARG A 3 -10.65 12.39 -51.45
CA ARG A 3 -9.64 12.41 -50.37
C ARG A 3 -10.10 11.49 -49.24
N PHE A 4 -9.84 10.21 -49.36
CA PHE A 4 -9.93 9.28 -48.23
C PHE A 4 -8.52 9.08 -47.68
N ASN A 5 -8.19 9.72 -46.59
CA ASN A 5 -7.22 9.41 -45.55
C ASN A 5 -6.74 10.68 -44.83
N THR A 6 -7.64 11.37 -44.16
CA THR A 6 -7.24 12.13 -43.01
C THR A 6 -7.23 11.15 -41.81
N LYS A 7 -6.10 10.50 -41.54
CA LYS A 7 -5.87 9.96 -40.21
C LYS A 7 -6.03 11.12 -39.27
N ALA A 8 -7.14 11.17 -38.50
CA ALA A 8 -7.27 12.09 -37.41
C ALA A 8 -5.98 11.96 -36.57
N ALA A 9 -5.29 13.08 -36.36
CA ALA A 9 -4.10 13.09 -35.53
C ALA A 9 -4.54 12.49 -34.18
N ARG A 10 -4.03 11.31 -33.85
CA ARG A 10 -4.29 10.69 -32.56
C ARG A 10 -3.77 11.68 -31.53
N ALA A 11 -4.65 12.17 -30.66
CA ALA A 11 -4.24 13.00 -29.53
C ALA A 11 -3.07 12.31 -28.85
N GLN A 12 -1.94 13.02 -28.69
CA GLN A 12 -0.80 12.43 -28.00
C GLN A 12 -1.21 12.13 -26.58
N PRO A 13 -0.96 10.90 -26.09
CA PRO A 13 -1.29 10.55 -24.73
C PRO A 13 -0.53 11.47 -23.74
N THR A 14 -1.27 12.10 -22.85
CA THR A 14 -0.70 12.96 -21.79
C THR A 14 -0.50 12.14 -20.53
N SER A 15 0.61 12.34 -19.84
CA SER A 15 0.86 11.74 -18.54
C SER A 15 0.12 12.51 -17.45
N ARG A 16 -0.27 11.83 -16.38
CA ARG A 16 -0.85 12.44 -15.17
C ARG A 16 0.15 13.32 -14.44
N VAL A 17 1.39 12.86 -14.39
CA VAL A 17 2.51 13.57 -13.77
C VAL A 17 3.11 14.48 -14.80
N THR A 18 3.18 15.79 -14.49
CA THR A 18 3.68 16.82 -15.38
C THR A 18 4.82 17.61 -14.74
N SER A 19 5.75 18.08 -15.58
CA SER A 19 6.82 18.95 -15.16
C SER A 19 6.54 20.40 -15.56
N THR A 20 7.01 21.37 -14.75
CA THR A 20 6.79 22.82 -14.99
C THR A 20 7.68 23.40 -16.08
N GLY A 21 8.67 22.66 -16.55
CA GLY A 21 9.71 23.16 -17.44
C GLY A 21 10.91 23.79 -16.71
N ARG A 22 10.80 24.13 -15.44
CA ARG A 22 11.91 24.63 -14.63
C ARG A 22 12.98 23.56 -14.43
N ILE A 23 14.24 23.95 -14.64
CA ILE A 23 15.38 23.05 -14.48
C ILE A 23 15.92 23.22 -13.06
N LEU A 24 16.07 22.12 -12.37
CA LEU A 24 16.70 22.00 -11.06
C LEU A 24 17.85 20.99 -11.14
N ARG A 25 18.45 20.67 -10.00
CA ARG A 25 19.44 19.60 -9.87
C ARG A 25 18.85 18.45 -9.04
N THR A 26 19.18 17.22 -9.42
CA THR A 26 18.98 16.05 -8.58
C THR A 26 19.91 16.10 -7.37
N TYR A 27 19.69 15.28 -6.37
CA TYR A 27 20.62 15.20 -5.23
C TYR A 27 22.02 14.76 -5.64
N GLU A 28 22.16 13.96 -6.69
CA GLU A 28 23.44 13.53 -7.28
C GLU A 28 24.01 14.53 -8.30
N GLY A 29 23.43 15.73 -8.42
CA GLY A 29 23.94 16.83 -9.26
C GLY A 29 23.53 16.76 -10.73
N GLY A 30 22.79 15.76 -11.17
CA GLY A 30 22.24 15.65 -12.51
C GLY A 30 21.23 16.76 -12.84
N ARG A 31 20.97 16.96 -14.13
CA ARG A 31 19.98 17.95 -14.60
C ARG A 31 18.56 17.44 -14.38
N GLY A 32 17.88 17.95 -13.38
CA GLY A 32 16.53 17.56 -13.01
C GLY A 32 15.43 18.50 -13.51
N ARG A 33 14.19 18.07 -13.34
CA ARG A 33 12.97 18.80 -13.70
C ARG A 33 12.08 18.98 -12.48
N GLU A 34 11.59 20.19 -12.28
CA GLU A 34 10.56 20.49 -11.29
C GLU A 34 9.22 19.92 -11.78
N ARG A 35 8.43 19.43 -10.85
CA ARG A 35 7.05 18.95 -11.08
C ARG A 35 6.04 20.00 -10.64
N ASP A 36 4.83 19.97 -11.22
CA ASP A 36 3.75 20.76 -10.67
C ASP A 36 3.30 20.22 -9.30
N THR A 37 2.57 21.02 -8.54
CA THR A 37 2.17 20.74 -7.16
C THR A 37 1.37 19.43 -7.04
N ARG A 38 0.44 19.14 -7.99
CA ARG A 38 -0.34 17.89 -8.01
C ARG A 38 0.55 16.69 -8.23
N SER A 39 1.46 16.77 -9.18
CA SER A 39 2.39 15.71 -9.54
C SER A 39 3.35 15.40 -8.41
N GLU A 40 3.87 16.43 -7.74
CA GLU A 40 4.76 16.27 -6.58
C GLU A 40 4.01 15.60 -5.43
N LEU A 41 2.82 16.08 -5.06
CA LEU A 41 2.01 15.48 -4.00
C LEU A 41 1.66 14.02 -4.31
N PHE A 42 1.23 13.73 -5.53
CA PHE A 42 0.87 12.36 -5.94
C PHE A 42 2.04 11.40 -5.78
N LEU A 43 3.21 11.73 -6.36
CA LEU A 43 4.38 10.85 -6.29
C LEU A 43 4.86 10.65 -4.86
N LEU A 44 4.84 11.71 -4.04
CA LEU A 44 5.17 11.60 -2.63
C LEU A 44 4.20 10.69 -1.89
N ALA A 45 2.90 10.86 -2.12
CA ALA A 45 1.85 10.06 -1.46
C ALA A 45 1.88 8.57 -1.80
N VAL A 46 2.20 8.20 -3.04
CA VAL A 46 2.20 6.80 -3.50
C VAL A 46 3.53 6.08 -3.30
N ALA A 47 4.63 6.80 -3.13
CA ALA A 47 5.97 6.24 -3.03
C ALA A 47 6.52 6.20 -1.60
N ASN A 48 5.78 6.71 -0.60
CA ASN A 48 6.27 6.82 0.77
C ASN A 48 5.21 6.43 1.81
N PHE A 49 5.68 5.82 2.89
CA PHE A 49 4.89 5.69 4.12
C PHE A 49 5.20 6.88 5.03
N VAL A 50 4.20 7.38 5.75
CA VAL A 50 4.36 8.50 6.69
C VAL A 50 5.43 8.18 7.74
N SER A 51 6.25 9.18 8.07
CA SER A 51 7.43 9.12 8.96
C SER A 51 8.59 8.27 8.43
N GLN A 52 8.58 7.88 7.16
CA GLN A 52 9.64 7.07 6.58
C GLN A 52 10.76 7.92 5.98
N GLN A 53 11.97 7.70 6.48
CA GLN A 53 13.18 8.26 5.94
C GLN A 53 13.57 7.62 4.60
N THR A 54 14.18 8.43 3.72
CA THR A 54 14.85 7.98 2.50
C THR A 54 16.33 8.32 2.55
N PHE A 55 17.08 7.99 1.52
CA PHE A 55 18.52 8.30 1.48
C PHE A 55 18.79 9.80 1.57
N TYR A 56 18.03 10.61 0.83
CA TYR A 56 18.27 12.07 0.71
C TYR A 56 17.33 12.93 1.57
N GLU A 57 16.25 12.41 2.11
CA GLU A 57 15.27 13.18 2.88
C GLU A 57 14.92 12.47 4.19
N SER A 58 14.87 13.23 5.29
CA SER A 58 14.36 12.72 6.56
C SER A 58 12.85 12.43 6.51
N GLY A 59 12.37 11.59 7.41
CA GLY A 59 10.93 11.34 7.55
C GLY A 59 10.15 12.63 7.83
N THR A 60 10.68 13.48 8.71
CA THR A 60 10.05 14.76 9.07
C THR A 60 9.96 15.71 7.87
N ASP A 61 11.05 15.90 7.11
CA ASP A 61 11.03 16.78 5.93
C ASP A 61 10.01 16.33 4.89
N ARG A 62 9.86 15.01 4.73
CA ARG A 62 8.89 14.41 3.80
C ARG A 62 7.45 14.59 4.29
N ASP A 63 7.19 14.39 5.57
CA ASP A 63 5.88 14.58 6.17
C ASP A 63 5.46 16.05 6.14
N ASP A 64 6.37 16.98 6.42
CA ASP A 64 6.13 18.42 6.33
C ASP A 64 5.85 18.86 4.89
N ARG A 65 6.61 18.33 3.93
CA ARG A 65 6.37 18.59 2.50
C ARG A 65 5.02 18.04 2.05
N PHE A 66 4.66 16.83 2.48
CA PHE A 66 3.35 16.23 2.20
C PHE A 66 2.22 17.11 2.75
N ALA A 67 2.30 17.50 4.02
CA ALA A 67 1.28 18.33 4.66
C ALA A 67 1.16 19.70 3.99
N LYS A 68 2.28 20.34 3.63
CA LYS A 68 2.31 21.63 2.93
C LYS A 68 1.61 21.56 1.57
N LEU A 69 2.01 20.61 0.71
CA LEU A 69 1.43 20.45 -0.62
C LEU A 69 -0.05 20.11 -0.54
N LEU A 70 -0.43 19.26 0.41
CA LEU A 70 -1.82 18.86 0.59
C LEU A 70 -2.70 20.02 1.07
N ARG A 71 -2.24 20.83 2.04
CA ARG A 71 -2.97 22.02 2.51
C ARG A 71 -3.17 23.04 1.39
N GLU A 72 -2.15 23.27 0.56
CA GLU A 72 -2.26 24.14 -0.61
C GLU A 72 -3.35 23.63 -1.57
N LEU A 73 -3.27 22.37 -1.98
CA LEU A 73 -4.22 21.78 -2.93
C LEU A 73 -5.62 21.56 -2.35
N ALA A 74 -5.74 21.38 -1.04
CA ALA A 74 -7.04 21.30 -0.39
C ALA A 74 -7.87 22.60 -0.55
N VAL A 75 -7.20 23.74 -0.69
CA VAL A 75 -7.84 25.04 -0.90
C VAL A 75 -7.92 25.40 -2.38
N THR A 76 -6.86 25.18 -3.15
CA THR A 76 -6.78 25.59 -4.56
C THR A 76 -7.43 24.61 -5.53
N ASP A 77 -7.50 23.31 -5.17
CA ASP A 77 -8.09 22.24 -5.99
C ASP A 77 -8.72 21.15 -5.11
N PRO A 78 -9.79 21.49 -4.40
CA PRO A 78 -10.40 20.60 -3.41
C PRO A 78 -10.97 19.31 -4.00
N ALA A 79 -11.49 19.35 -5.23
CA ALA A 79 -12.08 18.17 -5.88
C ALA A 79 -11.01 17.14 -6.22
N TRP A 80 -9.90 17.57 -6.80
CA TRP A 80 -8.77 16.72 -7.12
C TRP A 80 -8.16 16.11 -5.84
N THR A 81 -7.96 16.93 -4.81
CA THR A 81 -7.34 16.51 -3.54
C THR A 81 -8.20 15.48 -2.81
N ALA A 82 -9.52 15.72 -2.72
CA ALA A 82 -10.45 14.76 -2.13
C ALA A 82 -10.47 13.44 -2.90
N GLY A 83 -10.45 13.50 -4.22
CA GLY A 83 -10.36 12.32 -5.07
C GLY A 83 -9.06 11.54 -4.86
N LEU A 84 -7.91 12.22 -4.77
CA LEU A 84 -6.62 11.61 -4.43
C LEU A 84 -6.71 10.84 -3.10
N LEU A 85 -7.24 11.45 -2.05
CA LEU A 85 -7.32 10.84 -0.73
C LEU A 85 -8.20 9.58 -0.73
N GLY A 86 -9.36 9.64 -1.38
CA GLY A 86 -10.23 8.47 -1.56
C GLY A 86 -9.55 7.34 -2.34
N TRP A 87 -8.87 7.68 -3.43
CA TRP A 87 -8.12 6.72 -4.25
C TRP A 87 -6.93 6.11 -3.49
N LEU A 88 -6.15 6.92 -2.76
CA LEU A 88 -5.04 6.44 -1.92
C LEU A 88 -5.53 5.39 -0.93
N ARG A 89 -6.70 5.61 -0.31
CA ARG A 89 -7.25 4.66 0.65
C ARG A 89 -7.83 3.42 -0.01
N GLY A 90 -8.48 3.57 -1.16
CA GLY A 90 -9.14 2.48 -1.90
C GLY A 90 -8.16 1.63 -2.70
N GLU A 91 -7.67 2.16 -3.81
CA GLU A 91 -6.86 1.44 -4.79
C GLU A 91 -5.36 1.53 -4.51
N GLY A 92 -4.88 2.68 -4.01
CA GLY A 92 -3.47 2.91 -3.72
C GLY A 92 -2.95 2.14 -2.51
N ASN A 93 -3.82 1.67 -1.62
CA ASN A 93 -3.48 1.00 -0.36
C ASN A 93 -2.55 1.80 0.58
N MET A 94 -2.55 3.14 0.42
CA MET A 94 -1.72 4.06 1.20
C MET A 94 -2.53 4.63 2.38
N ARG A 95 -2.80 3.77 3.35
CA ARG A 95 -3.71 4.04 4.48
C ARG A 95 -3.35 5.30 5.27
N THR A 96 -2.13 5.37 5.78
CA THR A 96 -1.71 6.46 6.69
C THR A 96 -1.71 7.80 5.96
N ALA A 97 -1.19 7.84 4.72
CA ALA A 97 -1.21 9.05 3.90
C ALA A 97 -2.65 9.57 3.65
N ALA A 98 -3.60 8.66 3.42
CA ALA A 98 -5.00 9.04 3.23
C ALA A 98 -5.63 9.60 4.51
N ILE A 99 -5.40 8.97 5.67
CA ILE A 99 -5.98 9.40 6.96
C ILE A 99 -5.39 10.75 7.42
N VAL A 100 -4.06 10.86 7.41
CA VAL A 100 -3.35 12.11 7.71
C VAL A 100 -3.78 13.20 6.72
N GLY A 101 -3.79 12.87 5.43
CA GLY A 101 -4.21 13.79 4.38
C GLY A 101 -5.63 14.31 4.56
N ALA A 102 -6.58 13.49 5.03
CA ALA A 102 -7.94 13.95 5.29
C ALA A 102 -8.01 14.93 6.47
N ALA A 103 -7.20 14.73 7.52
CA ALA A 103 -7.10 15.67 8.63
C ALA A 103 -6.52 17.01 8.16
N GLU A 104 -5.43 16.98 7.38
CA GLU A 104 -4.80 18.16 6.80
C GLU A 104 -5.73 18.92 5.85
N TYR A 105 -6.46 18.18 5.00
CA TYR A 105 -7.48 18.73 4.10
C TYR A 105 -8.55 19.52 4.86
N VAL A 106 -9.13 18.91 5.89
CA VAL A 106 -10.18 19.56 6.67
C VAL A 106 -9.64 20.78 7.41
N HIS A 107 -8.47 20.67 8.04
CA HIS A 107 -7.86 21.77 8.76
C HIS A 107 -7.58 22.97 7.84
N ALA A 108 -6.96 22.76 6.69
CA ALA A 108 -6.65 23.81 5.73
C ALA A 108 -7.92 24.52 5.23
N ARG A 109 -8.96 23.78 4.88
CA ARG A 109 -10.22 24.35 4.38
C ARG A 109 -11.00 25.14 5.46
N LEU A 110 -11.02 24.64 6.69
CA LEU A 110 -11.65 25.36 7.80
C LEU A 110 -10.88 26.66 8.11
N THR A 111 -9.55 26.60 8.09
CA THR A 111 -8.71 27.80 8.32
C THR A 111 -8.89 28.84 7.21
N ALA A 112 -9.05 28.41 5.96
CA ALA A 112 -9.30 29.29 4.81
C ALA A 112 -10.78 29.72 4.67
N GLY A 113 -11.70 29.19 5.47
CA GLY A 113 -13.14 29.45 5.31
C GLY A 113 -13.73 28.93 3.99
N ALA A 114 -13.06 27.94 3.35
CA ALA A 114 -13.44 27.44 2.04
C ALA A 114 -14.67 26.53 2.11
N THR A 115 -15.65 26.76 1.23
CA THR A 115 -16.94 26.02 1.20
C THR A 115 -17.21 25.30 -0.12
N ASP A 116 -16.42 25.53 -1.14
CA ASP A 116 -16.49 24.90 -2.46
C ASP A 116 -16.04 23.44 -2.45
N GLY A 117 -16.32 22.70 -3.50
CA GLY A 117 -15.90 21.31 -3.68
C GLY A 117 -16.49 20.29 -2.70
N PRO A 118 -15.90 19.09 -2.58
CA PRO A 118 -16.39 18.04 -1.70
C PRO A 118 -16.41 18.46 -0.22
N SER A 119 -17.48 18.08 0.48
CA SER A 119 -17.60 18.46 1.89
C SER A 119 -16.56 17.77 2.76
N ASN A 120 -16.04 18.48 3.76
CA ASN A 120 -15.10 17.96 4.74
C ASN A 120 -15.58 16.65 5.39
N ARG A 121 -16.91 16.50 5.64
CA ARG A 121 -17.54 15.28 6.15
C ARG A 121 -17.36 14.09 5.20
N GLN A 122 -17.61 14.29 3.91
CA GLN A 122 -17.47 13.24 2.90
C GLN A 122 -16.04 12.78 2.76
N VAL A 123 -15.08 13.71 2.75
CA VAL A 123 -13.63 13.38 2.65
C VAL A 123 -13.20 12.54 3.84
N VAL A 124 -13.55 12.94 5.07
CA VAL A 124 -13.25 12.14 6.27
C VAL A 124 -13.87 10.74 6.18
N ALA A 125 -15.16 10.63 5.81
CA ALA A 125 -15.82 9.34 5.71
C ALA A 125 -15.22 8.41 4.65
N SER A 126 -14.72 8.96 3.54
CA SER A 126 -14.17 8.20 2.40
C SER A 126 -12.86 7.49 2.74
N VAL A 127 -12.01 8.08 3.58
CA VAL A 127 -10.70 7.52 3.94
C VAL A 127 -10.76 6.53 5.10
N LEU A 128 -11.87 6.44 5.82
CA LEU A 128 -12.03 5.54 6.96
C LEU A 128 -12.69 4.23 6.49
N GLN A 129 -11.90 3.17 6.30
CA GLN A 129 -12.37 1.89 5.77
C GLN A 129 -12.11 0.70 6.71
N ARG A 130 -11.43 0.92 7.84
CA ARG A 130 -11.18 -0.09 8.86
C ARG A 130 -11.64 0.41 10.24
N PRO A 131 -12.14 -0.47 11.13
CA PRO A 131 -12.77 -0.05 12.38
C PRO A 131 -11.88 0.69 13.37
N ASP A 132 -10.57 0.56 13.30
CA ASP A 132 -9.62 1.31 14.14
C ASP A 132 -9.22 2.68 13.57
N GLU A 133 -9.47 2.94 12.28
CA GLU A 133 -9.09 4.18 11.61
C GLU A 133 -9.81 5.44 12.15
N PRO A 134 -11.07 5.40 12.59
CA PRO A 134 -11.67 6.51 13.32
C PRO A 134 -10.84 6.98 14.52
N GLY A 135 -10.30 6.05 15.30
CA GLY A 135 -9.42 6.35 16.43
C GLY A 135 -8.06 6.89 16.01
N GLU A 136 -7.49 6.38 14.92
CA GLU A 136 -6.21 6.87 14.36
C GLU A 136 -6.33 8.32 13.86
N LEU A 137 -7.42 8.66 13.18
CA LEU A 137 -7.68 10.02 12.73
C LEU A 137 -7.87 10.98 13.91
N LEU A 138 -8.60 10.56 14.94
CA LEU A 138 -8.75 11.35 16.16
C LEU A 138 -7.43 11.54 16.90
N ALA A 139 -6.61 10.50 16.99
CA ALA A 139 -5.29 10.57 17.61
C ALA A 139 -4.39 11.58 16.87
N TYR A 140 -4.34 11.49 15.54
CA TYR A 140 -3.60 12.46 14.73
C TYR A 140 -4.14 13.88 14.91
N TRP A 141 -5.46 14.07 14.82
CA TRP A 141 -6.09 15.39 14.98
C TRP A 141 -5.74 16.01 16.33
N THR A 142 -5.92 15.25 17.41
CA THR A 142 -5.72 15.76 18.77
C THR A 142 -4.25 16.03 19.09
N ALA A 143 -3.34 15.24 18.55
CA ALA A 143 -1.90 15.46 18.69
C ALA A 143 -1.43 16.71 17.93
N THR A 144 -1.99 16.97 16.75
CA THR A 144 -1.53 18.04 15.84
C THR A 144 -2.28 19.36 16.08
N TYR A 145 -3.60 19.30 16.28
CA TYR A 145 -4.49 20.48 16.33
C TYR A 145 -5.19 20.67 17.67
N GLY A 146 -4.93 19.81 18.65
CA GLY A 146 -5.53 19.88 19.98
C GLY A 146 -6.92 19.23 20.06
N ARG A 147 -7.51 19.32 21.26
CA ARG A 147 -8.74 18.58 21.60
C ARG A 147 -10.04 19.08 20.95
N ALA A 148 -10.01 20.25 20.32
CA ALA A 148 -11.17 20.82 19.65
C ALA A 148 -11.39 20.16 18.28
N VAL A 149 -12.16 19.08 18.26
CA VAL A 149 -12.47 18.36 17.02
C VAL A 149 -13.67 19.01 16.32
N PRO A 150 -13.53 19.54 15.08
CA PRO A 150 -14.61 20.23 14.38
C PRO A 150 -15.80 19.34 14.02
N LYS A 151 -17.00 19.93 13.93
CA LYS A 151 -18.23 19.22 13.57
C LYS A 151 -18.12 18.37 12.29
N PRO A 152 -17.51 18.84 11.16
CA PRO A 152 -17.37 18.03 9.95
C PRO A 152 -16.55 16.76 10.18
N VAL A 153 -15.47 16.83 10.97
CA VAL A 153 -14.64 15.67 11.34
C VAL A 153 -15.47 14.68 12.16
N LYS A 154 -16.14 15.13 13.21
CA LYS A 154 -17.01 14.29 14.04
C LYS A 154 -18.10 13.60 13.22
N ARG A 155 -18.75 14.32 12.30
CA ARG A 155 -19.80 13.76 11.45
C ARG A 155 -19.25 12.74 10.44
N GLY A 156 -18.11 13.00 9.82
CA GLY A 156 -17.48 12.05 8.91
C GLY A 156 -17.02 10.76 9.61
N ILE A 157 -16.51 10.89 10.84
CA ILE A 157 -16.20 9.74 11.69
C ILE A 157 -17.48 8.98 12.07
N ALA A 158 -18.56 9.67 12.42
CA ALA A 158 -19.83 9.03 12.75
C ALA A 158 -20.40 8.21 11.58
N ASP A 159 -20.27 8.72 10.33
CA ASP A 159 -20.66 7.98 9.13
C ASP A 159 -19.82 6.71 8.94
N ALA A 160 -18.51 6.79 9.19
CA ALA A 160 -17.63 5.64 9.13
C ALA A 160 -17.94 4.60 10.23
N VAL A 161 -18.20 5.05 11.46
CA VAL A 161 -18.57 4.20 12.60
C VAL A 161 -19.83 3.38 12.29
N ARG A 162 -20.88 4.01 11.73
CA ARG A 162 -22.09 3.30 11.29
C ARG A 162 -21.83 2.19 10.30
N ARG A 163 -20.84 2.34 9.43
CA ARG A 163 -20.48 1.35 8.41
C ARG A 163 -19.58 0.24 8.96
N LEU A 164 -18.68 0.58 9.87
CA LEU A 164 -17.53 -0.25 10.23
C LEU A 164 -17.73 -1.02 11.55
N TYR A 165 -18.56 -0.51 12.48
CA TYR A 165 -18.67 -1.12 13.80
C TYR A 165 -19.65 -2.27 13.81
N HIS A 166 -19.16 -3.44 14.20
CA HIS A 166 -19.92 -4.69 14.41
C HIS A 166 -19.20 -5.53 15.48
N GLY A 167 -19.83 -6.59 15.98
CA GLY A 167 -19.31 -7.38 17.09
C GLY A 167 -17.88 -7.88 16.91
N LYS A 168 -17.56 -8.47 15.73
CA LYS A 168 -16.19 -8.93 15.42
C LYS A 168 -15.19 -7.78 15.36
N SER A 169 -15.59 -6.62 14.83
CA SER A 169 -14.69 -5.46 14.77
C SER A 169 -14.36 -4.92 16.18
N LEU A 170 -15.34 -4.94 17.08
CA LEU A 170 -15.13 -4.55 18.48
C LEU A 170 -14.11 -5.47 19.14
N LEU A 171 -14.26 -6.81 19.02
CA LEU A 171 -13.32 -7.76 19.60
C LEU A 171 -11.89 -7.57 19.08
N LYS A 172 -11.75 -7.32 17.78
CA LYS A 172 -10.43 -7.21 17.13
C LYS A 172 -9.73 -5.88 17.37
N TYR A 173 -10.45 -4.77 17.42
CA TYR A 173 -9.87 -3.43 17.36
C TYR A 173 -10.08 -2.58 18.62
N ASP A 174 -11.03 -2.94 19.51
CA ASP A 174 -11.29 -2.21 20.73
C ASP A 174 -10.44 -2.74 21.88
N THR A 175 -9.12 -2.54 21.81
CA THR A 175 -8.16 -3.00 22.80
C THR A 175 -7.68 -1.87 23.71
N ALA A 176 -7.23 -2.19 24.93
CA ALA A 176 -6.75 -1.22 25.91
C ALA A 176 -5.47 -0.48 25.45
N SER A 177 -4.72 -1.05 24.51
CA SER A 177 -3.51 -0.42 23.93
C SER A 177 -3.80 0.72 22.94
N LYS A 178 -5.06 0.92 22.54
CA LYS A 178 -5.45 1.98 21.60
C LYS A 178 -5.68 3.29 22.35
N GLY A 179 -5.18 4.40 21.79
CA GLY A 179 -5.38 5.75 22.34
C GLY A 179 -6.85 6.17 22.39
N TYR A 180 -7.66 5.68 21.43
CA TYR A 180 -9.12 5.84 21.39
C TYR A 180 -9.78 4.48 21.24
N ARG A 181 -10.62 4.10 22.21
CA ARG A 181 -11.44 2.91 22.15
C ARG A 181 -12.79 3.24 21.51
N PHE A 182 -13.56 2.23 21.10
CA PHE A 182 -14.85 2.44 20.43
C PHE A 182 -15.82 3.29 21.28
N GLY A 183 -15.88 3.06 22.59
CA GLY A 183 -16.69 3.87 23.49
C GLY A 183 -16.25 5.34 23.53
N ASP A 184 -14.93 5.62 23.54
CA ASP A 184 -14.42 6.99 23.50
C ASP A 184 -14.81 7.70 22.19
N ILE A 185 -14.72 6.99 21.07
CA ILE A 185 -15.09 7.52 19.75
C ILE A 185 -16.60 7.81 19.68
N LEU A 186 -17.43 6.86 20.13
CA LEU A 186 -18.90 7.03 20.15
C LEU A 186 -19.30 8.25 21.01
N ASN A 187 -18.70 8.41 22.18
CA ASN A 187 -18.93 9.56 23.05
C ASN A 187 -18.51 10.87 22.40
N LEU A 188 -17.36 10.90 21.71
CA LEU A 188 -16.83 12.13 21.13
C LEU A 188 -17.62 12.59 19.90
N VAL A 189 -18.04 11.64 19.05
CA VAL A 189 -18.67 11.97 17.76
C VAL A 189 -20.19 11.91 17.80
N HIS A 190 -20.78 11.35 18.88
CA HIS A 190 -22.23 11.18 19.06
C HIS A 190 -22.87 10.45 17.87
N ALA A 191 -22.27 9.33 17.45
CA ALA A 191 -22.78 8.54 16.34
C ALA A 191 -24.13 7.92 16.70
N ALA A 192 -25.18 8.31 15.99
CA ALA A 192 -26.48 7.64 16.10
C ALA A 192 -26.43 6.30 15.33
N PRO A 193 -27.04 5.23 15.86
CA PRO A 193 -27.14 3.96 15.14
C PRO A 193 -27.97 4.12 13.86
N ASP A 194 -27.75 3.20 12.92
CA ASP A 194 -28.50 3.11 11.67
C ASP A 194 -29.91 2.59 11.97
N PRO A 195 -30.99 3.31 11.60
CA PRO A 195 -32.35 2.87 11.83
C PRO A 195 -32.66 1.49 11.22
N ASP A 196 -32.01 1.16 10.10
CA ASP A 196 -32.20 -0.10 9.39
C ASP A 196 -31.42 -1.26 10.03
N LYS A 197 -30.64 -1.01 11.09
CA LYS A 197 -29.82 -1.98 11.81
C LYS A 197 -30.12 -1.96 13.31
N PRO A 198 -31.21 -2.54 13.77
CA PRO A 198 -31.63 -2.51 15.20
C PRO A 198 -30.53 -2.98 16.16
N TRP A 199 -29.72 -3.99 15.75
CA TRP A 199 -28.59 -4.50 16.51
C TRP A 199 -27.49 -3.47 16.79
N GLN A 200 -27.39 -2.42 15.97
CA GLN A 200 -26.32 -1.45 16.08
C GLN A 200 -26.43 -0.55 17.31
N GLY A 201 -27.66 -0.20 17.70
CA GLY A 201 -27.93 0.53 18.94
C GLY A 201 -27.49 -0.22 20.18
N GLU A 202 -27.75 -1.54 20.21
CA GLU A 202 -27.32 -2.42 21.29
C GLU A 202 -25.79 -2.55 21.32
N LEU A 203 -25.15 -2.69 20.17
CA LEU A 203 -23.70 -2.74 20.04
C LEU A 203 -23.04 -1.44 20.53
N PHE A 204 -23.58 -0.28 20.17
CA PHE A 204 -23.03 1.02 20.60
C PHE A 204 -23.14 1.19 22.11
N ARG A 205 -24.29 0.82 22.69
CA ARG A 205 -24.48 0.81 24.16
C ARG A 205 -23.45 -0.12 24.81
N TYR A 206 -23.32 -1.34 24.32
CA TYR A 206 -22.34 -2.28 24.84
C TYR A 206 -20.89 -1.77 24.75
N ALA A 207 -20.52 -1.11 23.66
CA ALA A 207 -19.17 -0.52 23.50
C ALA A 207 -18.93 0.61 24.53
N LEU A 208 -19.93 1.42 24.83
CA LEU A 208 -19.90 2.45 25.87
C LEU A 208 -19.79 1.83 27.26
N ASP A 209 -20.64 0.84 27.58
CA ASP A 209 -20.59 0.13 28.86
C ASP A 209 -19.26 -0.59 29.07
N ARG A 210 -18.76 -1.29 28.06
CA ARG A 210 -17.45 -1.93 28.10
C ARG A 210 -16.30 -0.95 28.34
N ARG A 211 -16.47 0.30 27.95
CA ARG A 211 -15.46 1.35 28.16
C ARG A 211 -15.53 1.94 29.57
N HIS A 212 -16.73 2.18 30.07
CA HIS A 212 -16.96 2.91 31.30
C HIS A 212 -17.32 2.03 32.51
N ASN A 213 -17.98 0.88 32.25
CA ASN A 213 -18.46 -0.08 33.26
C ASN A 213 -18.07 -1.51 32.87
N PRO A 214 -16.75 -1.83 32.73
CA PRO A 214 -16.31 -3.10 32.14
C PRO A 214 -16.80 -4.34 32.89
N ASP A 215 -16.93 -4.25 34.21
CA ASP A 215 -17.29 -5.38 35.07
C ASP A 215 -18.79 -5.75 34.95
N THR A 216 -19.64 -4.79 34.59
CA THR A 216 -21.10 -4.97 34.49
C THR A 216 -21.61 -5.00 33.04
N ALA A 217 -20.75 -4.73 32.06
CA ALA A 217 -21.13 -4.73 30.65
C ALA A 217 -21.64 -6.10 30.18
N VAL A 218 -22.88 -6.14 29.66
CA VAL A 218 -23.50 -7.37 29.16
C VAL A 218 -23.52 -7.36 27.63
N PRO A 219 -22.95 -8.38 26.96
CA PRO A 219 -23.02 -8.48 25.51
C PRO A 219 -24.47 -8.54 25.02
N PRO A 220 -24.79 -7.85 23.90
CA PRO A 220 -26.12 -7.91 23.33
C PRO A 220 -26.40 -9.27 22.70
N THR A 221 -27.62 -9.77 22.85
CA THR A 221 -28.05 -11.05 22.26
C THR A 221 -28.05 -11.02 20.73
N SER A 222 -28.21 -9.84 20.14
CA SER A 222 -28.10 -9.60 18.69
C SER A 222 -26.70 -9.82 18.12
N SER A 223 -25.68 -10.02 18.97
CA SER A 223 -24.31 -10.29 18.55
C SER A 223 -23.76 -11.55 19.22
N PRO A 224 -24.08 -12.75 18.71
CA PRO A 224 -23.68 -14.03 19.32
C PRO A 224 -22.17 -14.14 19.56
N VAL A 225 -21.33 -13.57 18.66
CA VAL A 225 -19.88 -13.58 18.81
C VAL A 225 -19.41 -12.91 20.11
N LEU A 226 -20.11 -11.87 20.58
CA LEU A 226 -19.75 -11.17 21.82
C LEU A 226 -20.13 -12.01 23.06
N GLY A 227 -21.25 -12.73 23.01
CA GLY A 227 -21.65 -13.71 24.04
C GLY A 227 -20.65 -14.85 24.14
N ALA A 228 -20.35 -15.52 23.03
CA ALA A 228 -19.36 -16.59 22.97
C ALA A 228 -17.97 -16.14 23.44
N HIS A 229 -17.57 -14.92 23.08
CA HIS A 229 -16.31 -14.35 23.57
C HIS A 229 -16.31 -14.18 25.10
N ARG A 230 -17.40 -13.63 25.66
CA ARG A 230 -17.52 -13.45 27.11
C ARG A 230 -17.44 -14.78 27.87
N GLU A 231 -18.17 -15.81 27.37
CA GLU A 231 -18.14 -17.13 27.96
C GLU A 231 -16.73 -17.74 27.93
N LEU A 232 -16.03 -17.58 26.81
CA LEU A 232 -14.66 -18.06 26.67
C LEU A 232 -13.70 -17.32 27.64
N MET A 233 -13.82 -15.98 27.74
CA MET A 233 -12.98 -15.18 28.65
C MET A 233 -13.23 -15.49 30.13
N ALA A 234 -14.41 -15.95 30.49
CA ALA A 234 -14.76 -16.32 31.87
C ALA A 234 -14.11 -17.64 32.34
N LEU A 235 -13.53 -18.43 31.43
CA LEU A 235 -12.88 -19.70 31.80
C LEU A 235 -11.66 -19.46 32.69
N PRO A 236 -11.55 -20.20 33.81
CA PRO A 236 -10.35 -20.21 34.65
C PRO A 236 -9.11 -20.60 33.82
N VAL A 237 -7.95 -20.04 34.17
CA VAL A 237 -6.69 -20.27 33.44
C VAL A 237 -6.41 -21.76 33.25
N GLY A 238 -6.62 -22.58 34.29
CA GLY A 238 -6.41 -24.03 34.23
C GLY A 238 -7.30 -24.80 33.25
N GLN A 239 -8.42 -24.21 32.82
CA GLN A 239 -9.35 -24.82 31.83
C GLN A 239 -9.11 -24.35 30.39
N ARG A 240 -8.36 -23.29 30.20
CA ARG A 240 -8.18 -22.67 28.88
C ARG A 240 -7.44 -23.57 27.90
N ARG A 241 -6.50 -24.35 28.43
CA ARG A 241 -5.69 -25.26 27.61
C ARG A 241 -6.52 -26.38 27.00
N ALA A 242 -7.53 -26.89 27.73
CA ALA A 242 -8.42 -27.89 27.24
C ALA A 242 -9.16 -27.45 25.96
N VAL A 243 -9.55 -26.20 25.87
CA VAL A 243 -10.26 -25.65 24.69
C VAL A 243 -9.49 -25.84 23.38
N VAL A 244 -8.17 -25.75 23.38
CA VAL A 244 -7.37 -25.90 22.15
C VAL A 244 -7.07 -27.38 21.81
N THR A 245 -7.27 -28.28 22.76
CA THR A 245 -7.00 -29.74 22.58
C THR A 245 -8.25 -30.58 22.39
N GLU A 246 -9.43 -30.04 22.78
CA GLU A 246 -10.71 -30.78 22.68
C GLU A 246 -11.30 -30.74 21.26
N PRO A 247 -12.02 -31.77 20.85
CA PRO A 247 -12.82 -31.73 19.63
C PRO A 247 -13.79 -30.55 19.64
N GLY A 248 -13.88 -29.80 18.54
CA GLY A 248 -14.71 -28.57 18.45
C GLY A 248 -14.06 -27.31 19.05
N GLY A 249 -12.83 -27.40 19.55
CA GLY A 249 -12.12 -26.25 20.10
C GLY A 249 -11.85 -25.14 19.09
N ALA A 250 -11.46 -25.48 17.87
CA ALA A 250 -11.26 -24.54 16.77
C ALA A 250 -12.55 -23.77 16.43
N GLU A 251 -13.67 -24.46 16.34
CA GLU A 251 -15.00 -23.88 16.10
C GLU A 251 -15.42 -22.95 17.24
N ARG A 252 -15.13 -23.33 18.48
CA ARG A 252 -15.41 -22.53 19.67
C ARG A 252 -14.59 -21.23 19.68
N LEU A 253 -13.29 -21.31 19.34
CA LEU A 253 -12.43 -20.13 19.19
C LEU A 253 -12.91 -19.21 18.05
N ALA A 254 -13.29 -19.79 16.92
CA ALA A 254 -13.82 -19.05 15.77
C ALA A 254 -15.17 -18.38 16.09
N ALA A 255 -16.08 -19.08 16.77
CA ALA A 255 -17.37 -18.53 17.22
C ALA A 255 -17.19 -17.36 18.20
N ALA A 256 -16.17 -17.41 19.06
CA ALA A 256 -15.77 -16.35 19.97
C ALA A 256 -14.96 -15.23 19.28
N GLY A 257 -14.67 -15.34 17.98
CA GLY A 257 -13.94 -14.33 17.22
C GLY A 257 -12.50 -14.12 17.69
N LEU A 258 -11.87 -15.13 18.29
CA LEU A 258 -10.49 -15.01 18.79
C LEU A 258 -9.50 -14.92 17.64
N THR A 259 -8.63 -13.90 17.68
CA THR A 259 -7.45 -13.83 16.83
C THR A 259 -6.30 -14.58 17.48
N TRP A 260 -5.27 -14.92 16.72
CA TRP A 260 -4.08 -15.59 17.27
C TRP A 260 -3.37 -14.74 18.36
N GLU A 261 -3.35 -13.43 18.22
CA GLU A 261 -2.80 -12.51 19.23
C GLU A 261 -3.62 -12.56 20.53
N ALA A 262 -4.95 -12.54 20.40
CA ALA A 262 -5.84 -12.65 21.55
C ALA A 262 -5.75 -14.01 22.22
N LEU A 263 -5.63 -15.10 21.44
CA LEU A 263 -5.42 -16.44 21.95
C LEU A 263 -4.13 -16.57 22.75
N ALA A 264 -3.02 -16.03 22.21
CA ALA A 264 -1.73 -16.05 22.88
C ALA A 264 -1.79 -15.35 24.26
N GLY A 265 -2.43 -14.19 24.34
CA GLY A 265 -2.63 -13.48 25.61
C GLY A 265 -3.58 -14.20 26.57
N TRP A 266 -4.68 -14.79 26.03
CA TRP A 266 -5.69 -15.47 26.85
C TRP A 266 -5.19 -16.79 27.45
N LEU A 267 -4.42 -17.58 26.70
CA LEU A 267 -3.87 -18.86 27.18
C LEU A 267 -2.95 -18.68 28.41
N GLN A 268 -2.29 -17.54 28.55
CA GLN A 268 -1.25 -17.30 29.57
C GLN A 268 -0.21 -18.43 29.60
N GLY A 269 0.14 -18.96 28.43
CA GLY A 269 1.07 -20.07 28.24
C GLY A 269 1.56 -20.11 26.78
N PRO A 270 2.39 -21.08 26.40
CA PRO A 270 2.97 -21.14 25.08
C PRO A 270 1.92 -21.34 23.98
N MET A 271 2.16 -20.71 22.84
CA MET A 271 1.49 -21.02 21.59
C MET A 271 2.17 -22.26 20.97
N ASP A 272 1.84 -23.43 21.49
CA ASP A 272 2.34 -24.71 21.02
C ASP A 272 1.56 -25.22 19.78
N LYS A 273 1.89 -26.43 19.34
CA LYS A 273 1.25 -27.10 18.21
C LYS A 273 -0.28 -27.05 18.30
N ALA A 274 -0.87 -27.45 19.41
CA ALA A 274 -2.33 -27.53 19.56
C ALA A 274 -2.97 -26.14 19.48
N ALA A 275 -2.37 -25.12 20.11
CA ALA A 275 -2.86 -23.75 20.08
C ALA A 275 -2.83 -23.16 18.65
N TRP A 276 -1.75 -23.39 17.91
CA TRP A 276 -1.66 -22.94 16.53
C TRP A 276 -2.65 -23.68 15.63
N GLU A 277 -2.71 -25.01 15.70
CA GLU A 277 -3.63 -25.81 14.88
C GLU A 277 -5.09 -25.44 15.12
N ALA A 278 -5.47 -25.11 16.35
CA ALA A 278 -6.82 -24.66 16.68
C ALA A 278 -7.19 -23.28 16.10
N VAL A 279 -6.23 -22.36 15.96
CA VAL A 279 -6.51 -20.98 15.50
C VAL A 279 -6.27 -20.77 14.00
N ILE A 280 -5.40 -21.55 13.36
CA ILE A 280 -5.05 -21.46 11.94
C ILE A 280 -6.28 -21.42 11.03
N PRO A 281 -7.34 -22.24 11.19
CA PRO A 281 -8.51 -22.20 10.33
C PRO A 281 -9.19 -20.82 10.25
N SER A 282 -9.17 -20.04 11.33
CA SER A 282 -9.76 -18.70 11.42
C SER A 282 -8.83 -17.54 11.00
N MET A 283 -7.54 -17.81 10.77
CA MET A 283 -6.57 -16.79 10.40
C MET A 283 -6.74 -16.34 8.95
N GLY A 284 -6.60 -15.04 8.70
CA GLY A 284 -6.52 -14.49 7.33
C GLY A 284 -5.13 -14.66 6.73
N THR A 285 -5.02 -14.57 5.41
CA THR A 285 -3.78 -14.80 4.62
C THR A 285 -2.57 -14.02 5.15
N MET A 286 -2.74 -12.74 5.49
CA MET A 286 -1.63 -11.94 6.05
C MET A 286 -1.13 -12.48 7.39
N ALA A 287 -2.05 -12.95 8.24
CA ALA A 287 -1.68 -13.52 9.53
C ALA A 287 -0.97 -14.88 9.36
N LEU A 288 -1.41 -15.70 8.40
CA LEU A 288 -0.73 -16.96 8.04
C LEU A 288 0.71 -16.67 7.58
N VAL A 289 0.88 -15.81 6.58
CA VAL A 289 2.20 -15.47 6.01
C VAL A 289 3.17 -14.91 7.07
N ARG A 290 2.67 -14.15 8.05
CA ARG A 290 3.50 -13.58 9.11
C ARG A 290 3.93 -14.57 10.19
N ASN A 291 3.25 -15.69 10.31
CA ASN A 291 3.46 -16.66 11.39
C ASN A 291 4.08 -17.99 10.93
N LEU A 292 4.55 -18.10 9.68
CA LEU A 292 5.12 -19.34 9.13
C LEU A 292 6.26 -19.88 9.99
N ARG A 293 7.14 -19.00 10.46
CA ARG A 293 8.23 -19.35 11.38
C ARG A 293 7.68 -19.92 12.70
N ASN A 294 6.66 -19.27 13.27
CA ASN A 294 6.06 -19.74 14.52
C ASN A 294 5.39 -21.12 14.36
N PHE A 295 4.82 -21.39 13.19
CA PHE A 295 4.24 -22.70 12.88
C PHE A 295 5.31 -23.79 12.83
N ASP A 296 6.47 -23.50 12.24
CA ASP A 296 7.58 -24.43 12.19
C ASP A 296 8.18 -24.67 13.58
N GLU A 297 8.41 -23.61 14.36
CA GLU A 297 8.95 -23.68 15.74
C GLU A 297 7.99 -24.46 16.67
N ALA A 298 6.68 -24.33 16.48
CA ALA A 298 5.69 -25.06 17.26
C ALA A 298 5.45 -26.51 16.77
N GLY A 299 6.03 -26.91 15.66
CA GLY A 299 5.86 -28.26 15.10
C GLY A 299 4.45 -28.53 14.58
N VAL A 300 3.80 -27.54 13.94
CA VAL A 300 2.50 -27.72 13.28
C VAL A 300 2.56 -28.88 12.29
N SER A 301 1.54 -29.77 12.33
CA SER A 301 1.47 -30.97 11.50
C SER A 301 1.53 -30.69 10.00
N ASP A 302 2.00 -31.66 9.23
CA ASP A 302 2.09 -31.52 7.78
C ASP A 302 0.72 -31.37 7.12
N GLU A 303 -0.34 -31.96 7.68
CA GLU A 303 -1.71 -31.80 7.22
C GLU A 303 -2.17 -30.33 7.33
N ILE A 304 -2.02 -29.73 8.50
CA ILE A 304 -2.38 -28.33 8.71
C ILE A 304 -1.44 -27.39 7.90
N ALA A 305 -0.15 -27.71 7.84
CA ALA A 305 0.78 -26.97 7.01
C ALA A 305 0.41 -27.00 5.52
N ALA A 306 -0.05 -28.15 5.01
CA ALA A 306 -0.54 -28.25 3.63
C ALA A 306 -1.77 -27.37 3.39
N SER A 307 -2.70 -27.30 4.37
CA SER A 307 -3.86 -26.40 4.27
C SER A 307 -3.45 -24.92 4.27
N VAL A 308 -2.48 -24.54 5.09
CA VAL A 308 -1.90 -23.18 5.10
C VAL A 308 -1.24 -22.88 3.75
N ALA A 309 -0.43 -23.81 3.23
CA ALA A 309 0.25 -23.69 1.94
C ALA A 309 -0.74 -23.49 0.79
N ALA A 310 -1.82 -24.30 0.75
CA ALA A 310 -2.88 -24.18 -0.24
C ALA A 310 -3.55 -22.79 -0.20
N ARG A 311 -3.84 -22.26 0.99
CA ARG A 311 -4.45 -20.93 1.15
C ARG A 311 -3.49 -19.80 0.76
N ILE A 312 -2.21 -19.90 1.09
CA ILE A 312 -1.21 -18.89 0.70
C ILE A 312 -1.03 -18.85 -0.82
N GLY A 313 -1.00 -20.01 -1.48
CA GLY A 313 -0.86 -20.12 -2.93
C GLY A 313 -2.15 -19.88 -3.72
N ASP A 314 -3.30 -19.74 -3.08
CA ASP A 314 -4.59 -19.54 -3.76
C ASP A 314 -4.69 -18.13 -4.37
N PRO A 315 -4.93 -18.00 -5.70
CA PRO A 315 -4.98 -16.71 -6.37
C PRO A 315 -6.11 -15.80 -5.87
N ALA A 316 -7.25 -16.35 -5.42
CA ALA A 316 -8.35 -15.55 -4.89
C ALA A 316 -8.03 -15.02 -3.48
N GLU A 317 -7.36 -15.82 -2.64
CA GLU A 317 -6.86 -15.38 -1.34
C GLU A 317 -5.80 -14.27 -1.49
N VAL A 318 -4.85 -14.45 -2.44
CA VAL A 318 -3.83 -13.43 -2.76
C VAL A 318 -4.49 -12.12 -3.19
N ALA A 319 -5.43 -12.16 -4.13
CA ALA A 319 -6.15 -11.00 -4.61
C ALA A 319 -6.94 -10.30 -3.49
N ARG A 320 -7.67 -11.07 -2.65
CA ARG A 320 -8.42 -10.52 -1.50
C ARG A 320 -7.52 -9.90 -0.43
N SER A 321 -6.31 -10.43 -0.27
CA SER A 321 -5.37 -9.98 0.76
C SER A 321 -4.86 -8.56 0.50
N ARG A 322 -4.86 -8.09 -0.75
CA ARG A 322 -4.29 -6.82 -1.21
C ARG A 322 -2.87 -6.58 -0.71
N GLN A 323 -2.11 -7.68 -0.51
CA GLN A 323 -0.72 -7.57 -0.09
C GLN A 323 0.16 -7.12 -1.26
N PHE A 324 1.09 -6.24 -0.97
CA PHE A 324 2.12 -5.86 -1.94
C PHE A 324 3.01 -7.06 -2.29
N PRO A 325 3.46 -7.18 -3.56
CA PRO A 325 4.33 -8.30 -3.99
C PRO A 325 5.55 -8.51 -3.11
N PHE A 326 6.19 -7.43 -2.66
CA PHE A 326 7.36 -7.51 -1.79
C PHE A 326 7.07 -8.14 -0.41
N ARG A 327 5.80 -8.22 0.04
CA ARG A 327 5.45 -8.92 1.30
C ARG A 327 5.65 -10.43 1.18
N TYR A 328 5.34 -10.99 0.03
CA TYR A 328 5.58 -12.42 -0.24
C TYR A 328 7.06 -12.72 -0.39
N LEU A 329 7.84 -11.82 -1.02
CA LEU A 329 9.31 -11.95 -1.08
C LEU A 329 9.92 -11.89 0.32
N ALA A 330 9.48 -10.97 1.19
CA ALA A 330 9.94 -10.90 2.56
C ALA A 330 9.67 -12.21 3.31
N ALA A 331 8.43 -12.72 3.19
CA ALA A 331 8.08 -13.99 3.81
C ALA A 331 8.92 -15.16 3.30
N TYR A 332 9.17 -15.21 2.00
CA TYR A 332 10.02 -16.23 1.38
C TYR A 332 11.47 -16.21 1.94
N ARG A 333 12.07 -15.03 2.04
CA ARG A 333 13.45 -14.88 2.58
C ARG A 333 13.55 -15.27 4.06
N HIS A 334 12.46 -15.14 4.82
CA HIS A 334 12.43 -15.43 6.24
C HIS A 334 11.78 -16.76 6.61
N ALA A 335 11.21 -17.46 5.65
CA ALA A 335 10.59 -18.76 5.90
C ALA A 335 11.67 -19.81 6.21
N PRO A 336 11.66 -20.43 7.40
CA PRO A 336 12.74 -21.34 7.82
C PRO A 336 12.66 -22.70 7.14
N SER A 337 11.48 -23.10 6.65
CA SER A 337 11.22 -24.41 6.07
C SER A 337 10.90 -24.33 4.58
N LEU A 338 11.43 -25.29 3.81
CA LEU A 338 11.17 -25.43 2.37
C LEU A 338 9.70 -25.69 2.04
N ARG A 339 8.89 -26.19 2.98
CA ARG A 339 7.45 -26.42 2.78
C ARG A 339 6.67 -25.15 2.44
N TRP A 340 7.21 -23.98 2.77
CA TRP A 340 6.63 -22.68 2.46
C TRP A 340 7.14 -22.04 1.17
N ALA A 341 8.26 -22.54 0.63
CA ALA A 341 8.93 -21.92 -0.51
C ALA A 341 8.01 -21.87 -1.75
N TYR A 342 7.44 -23.01 -2.14
CA TYR A 342 6.59 -23.07 -3.33
C TYR A 342 5.29 -22.25 -3.19
N PRO A 343 4.48 -22.34 -2.12
CA PRO A 343 3.28 -21.52 -2.00
C PRO A 343 3.57 -20.02 -1.91
N LEU A 344 4.69 -19.59 -1.33
CA LEU A 344 5.09 -18.19 -1.33
C LEU A 344 5.53 -17.71 -2.70
N GLU A 345 6.21 -18.54 -3.47
CA GLU A 345 6.54 -18.26 -4.87
C GLU A 345 5.28 -18.13 -5.73
N GLN A 346 4.31 -19.04 -5.57
CA GLN A 346 3.01 -18.93 -6.23
C GLN A 346 2.28 -17.63 -5.84
N ALA A 347 2.25 -17.30 -4.56
CA ALA A 347 1.63 -16.07 -4.06
C ALA A 347 2.29 -14.81 -4.65
N LEU A 348 3.62 -14.79 -4.73
CA LEU A 348 4.36 -13.71 -5.42
C LEU A 348 3.94 -13.64 -6.90
N GLY A 349 3.92 -14.76 -7.61
CA GLY A 349 3.47 -14.83 -9.00
C GLY A 349 2.03 -14.32 -9.19
N HIS A 350 1.10 -14.75 -8.33
CA HIS A 350 -0.30 -14.31 -8.37
C HIS A 350 -0.47 -12.82 -8.04
N SER A 351 0.33 -12.28 -7.13
CA SER A 351 0.33 -10.84 -6.84
C SER A 351 0.78 -9.98 -8.02
N LEU A 352 1.49 -10.58 -8.98
CA LEU A 352 1.94 -9.95 -10.23
C LEU A 352 1.08 -10.34 -11.45
N ALA A 353 0.07 -11.19 -11.30
CA ALA A 353 -0.75 -11.69 -12.41
C ALA A 353 -1.52 -10.57 -13.14
N ASN A 354 -1.86 -9.48 -12.46
CA ASN A 354 -2.57 -8.33 -13.00
C ASN A 354 -1.68 -7.36 -13.79
N VAL A 355 -0.38 -7.65 -13.96
CA VAL A 355 0.52 -6.86 -14.80
C VAL A 355 0.09 -7.02 -16.26
N PRO A 356 -0.32 -5.94 -16.95
CA PRO A 356 -0.78 -6.02 -18.34
C PRO A 356 0.33 -6.51 -19.28
N ALA A 357 -0.06 -7.25 -20.32
CA ALA A 357 0.88 -7.62 -21.38
C ALA A 357 1.31 -6.37 -22.16
N LEU A 358 2.61 -6.27 -22.46
CA LEU A 358 3.19 -5.19 -23.25
C LEU A 358 3.61 -5.74 -24.62
N PRO A 359 2.96 -5.33 -25.73
CA PRO A 359 3.33 -5.77 -27.07
C PRO A 359 4.65 -5.13 -27.52
N GLY A 360 5.33 -5.74 -28.49
CA GLY A 360 6.58 -5.23 -29.05
C GLY A 360 7.78 -5.42 -28.12
N ARG A 361 8.88 -4.73 -28.45
CA ARG A 361 10.17 -4.80 -27.76
C ARG A 361 10.26 -3.75 -26.66
N THR A 362 10.66 -4.16 -25.47
CA THR A 362 10.74 -3.28 -24.28
C THR A 362 12.14 -3.34 -23.67
N LEU A 363 12.76 -2.18 -23.45
CA LEU A 363 13.94 -2.07 -22.60
C LEU A 363 13.47 -1.76 -21.17
N VAL A 364 13.78 -2.62 -20.21
CA VAL A 364 13.47 -2.45 -18.79
C VAL A 364 14.77 -2.21 -18.03
N LEU A 365 14.90 -1.01 -17.47
CA LEU A 365 16.06 -0.58 -16.69
C LEU A 365 15.67 -0.54 -15.21
N VAL A 366 16.41 -1.26 -14.38
CA VAL A 366 16.17 -1.40 -12.94
C VAL A 366 17.32 -0.77 -12.16
N ASP A 367 17.00 0.24 -11.38
CA ASP A 367 17.96 0.97 -10.56
C ASP A 367 18.42 0.12 -9.37
N ARG A 368 19.74 -0.07 -9.32
CA ARG A 368 20.46 -0.82 -8.27
C ARG A 368 21.54 0.06 -7.64
N SER A 369 21.27 1.37 -7.57
CA SER A 369 22.17 2.32 -6.91
C SER A 369 22.06 2.29 -5.39
N GLY A 370 23.08 2.79 -4.71
CA GLY A 370 23.17 2.77 -3.25
C GLY A 370 22.00 3.45 -2.55
N SER A 371 21.41 4.52 -3.12
CA SER A 371 20.23 5.20 -2.57
C SER A 371 18.99 4.28 -2.50
N MET A 372 18.88 3.34 -3.44
CA MET A 372 17.81 2.36 -3.49
C MET A 372 17.94 1.29 -2.39
N PHE A 373 19.16 0.97 -1.97
CA PHE A 373 19.42 -0.02 -0.91
C PHE A 373 19.28 0.55 0.49
N TYR A 374 19.63 1.80 0.69
CA TYR A 374 19.62 2.44 2.00
C TYR A 374 18.22 2.51 2.61
N SER A 375 17.21 2.77 1.82
CA SER A 375 15.85 3.06 2.28
C SER A 375 15.00 1.80 2.35
N ARG A 376 14.70 1.34 3.56
CA ARG A 376 13.74 0.24 3.77
C ARG A 376 12.33 0.64 3.31
N LEU A 377 11.55 -0.32 2.81
CA LEU A 377 10.15 -0.10 2.43
C LEU A 377 9.22 0.15 3.63
N SER A 378 9.61 -0.26 4.82
CA SER A 378 9.00 0.10 6.09
C SER A 378 9.97 -0.22 7.23
N GLU A 379 9.81 0.42 8.40
CA GLU A 379 10.67 0.19 9.59
C GLU A 379 10.84 -1.28 9.97
N ARG A 380 9.80 -2.08 9.75
CA ARG A 380 9.77 -3.51 10.08
C ARG A 380 10.08 -4.42 8.89
N SER A 381 10.51 -3.89 7.76
CA SER A 381 10.85 -4.65 6.56
C SER A 381 12.35 -4.65 6.36
N GLU A 382 12.94 -5.80 6.07
CA GLU A 382 14.33 -5.87 5.60
C GLU A 382 14.45 -5.53 4.11
N LEU A 383 13.31 -5.53 3.39
CA LEU A 383 13.29 -5.16 1.97
C LEU A 383 13.43 -3.65 1.81
N ASN A 384 14.11 -3.28 0.74
CA ASN A 384 14.41 -1.91 0.36
C ASN A 384 13.80 -1.55 -1.02
N ARG A 385 14.05 -0.34 -1.49
CA ARG A 385 13.56 0.12 -2.79
C ARG A 385 14.22 -0.62 -3.95
N ALA A 386 15.47 -1.06 -3.81
CA ALA A 386 16.14 -1.88 -4.81
C ALA A 386 15.44 -3.23 -5.00
N ASP A 387 14.95 -3.85 -3.92
CA ASP A 387 14.14 -5.07 -3.99
C ASP A 387 12.81 -4.82 -4.72
N ALA A 388 12.12 -3.73 -4.39
CA ALA A 388 10.88 -3.36 -5.08
C ALA A 388 11.11 -3.09 -6.58
N ALA A 389 12.18 -2.38 -6.92
CA ALA A 389 12.56 -2.11 -8.30
C ALA A 389 12.83 -3.40 -9.08
N ALA A 390 13.56 -4.34 -8.48
CA ALA A 390 13.84 -5.64 -9.08
C ALA A 390 12.56 -6.45 -9.32
N ILE A 391 11.63 -6.50 -8.33
CA ILE A 391 10.33 -7.17 -8.48
C ILE A 391 9.52 -6.54 -9.63
N PHE A 392 9.39 -5.22 -9.63
CA PHE A 392 8.57 -4.52 -10.60
C PHE A 392 9.15 -4.60 -12.00
N GLY A 393 10.48 -4.41 -12.15
CA GLY A 393 11.17 -4.57 -13.43
C GLY A 393 11.07 -5.98 -13.98
N THR A 394 11.26 -6.99 -13.14
CA THR A 394 11.11 -8.40 -13.50
C THR A 394 9.69 -8.72 -13.97
N ALA A 395 8.68 -8.25 -13.23
CA ALA A 395 7.28 -8.46 -13.59
C ALA A 395 6.94 -7.85 -14.97
N LEU A 396 7.39 -6.64 -15.24
CA LEU A 396 7.21 -5.98 -16.54
C LEU A 396 7.93 -6.72 -17.65
N ALA A 397 9.17 -7.17 -17.43
CA ALA A 397 9.95 -7.92 -18.41
C ALA A 397 9.31 -9.28 -18.75
N LEU A 398 8.81 -10.01 -17.75
CA LEU A 398 8.12 -11.28 -17.96
C LEU A 398 6.81 -11.13 -18.75
N ARG A 399 6.11 -9.98 -18.61
CA ARG A 399 4.84 -9.69 -19.29
C ARG A 399 5.00 -9.00 -20.65
N ALA A 400 6.17 -8.44 -20.95
CA ALA A 400 6.45 -7.89 -22.29
C ALA A 400 6.60 -9.02 -23.32
N ALA A 401 6.19 -8.81 -24.57
CA ALA A 401 6.34 -9.78 -25.65
C ALA A 401 7.81 -10.13 -25.87
N ASP A 402 8.66 -9.12 -25.94
CA ASP A 402 10.13 -9.22 -25.99
C ASP A 402 10.72 -8.15 -25.05
N ALA A 403 11.68 -8.51 -24.19
CA ALA A 403 12.25 -7.60 -23.23
C ALA A 403 13.76 -7.79 -23.02
N ASP A 404 14.45 -6.66 -22.98
CA ASP A 404 15.80 -6.56 -22.45
C ASP A 404 15.70 -6.06 -21.00
N LEU A 405 16.00 -6.94 -20.03
CA LEU A 405 16.04 -6.59 -18.62
C LEU A 405 17.49 -6.22 -18.25
N VAL A 406 17.66 -5.00 -17.74
CA VAL A 406 18.97 -4.42 -17.43
C VAL A 406 18.96 -3.89 -16.00
N GLU A 407 19.95 -4.25 -15.21
CA GLU A 407 20.24 -3.56 -13.95
C GLU A 407 21.27 -2.46 -14.18
N PHE A 408 21.15 -1.36 -13.45
CA PHE A 408 22.10 -0.25 -13.55
C PHE A 408 22.38 0.43 -12.21
N GLY A 409 23.56 1.02 -12.13
CA GLY A 409 24.08 1.83 -11.05
C GLY A 409 25.26 2.63 -11.60
N THR A 410 26.46 2.50 -11.02
CA THR A 410 27.72 3.02 -11.61
C THR A 410 28.03 2.33 -12.96
N THR A 411 27.68 1.06 -13.05
CA THR A 411 27.76 0.25 -14.28
C THR A 411 26.38 -0.25 -14.66
N SER A 412 26.27 -0.94 -15.80
CA SER A 412 25.02 -1.57 -16.20
C SER A 412 25.25 -2.92 -16.85
N ARG A 413 24.32 -3.85 -16.63
CA ARG A 413 24.41 -5.22 -17.11
C ARG A 413 23.06 -5.76 -17.52
N ARG A 414 22.98 -6.42 -18.68
CA ARG A 414 21.80 -7.16 -19.11
C ARG A 414 21.68 -8.46 -18.31
N LEU A 415 20.49 -8.74 -17.81
CA LEU A 415 20.13 -9.98 -17.15
C LEU A 415 19.43 -10.92 -18.15
N THR A 416 19.88 -12.17 -18.21
CA THR A 416 19.21 -13.21 -18.99
C THR A 416 18.09 -13.84 -18.18
N PHE A 417 16.93 -14.09 -18.80
CA PHE A 417 15.79 -14.74 -18.16
C PHE A 417 14.92 -15.46 -19.19
N GLY A 418 14.19 -16.48 -18.75
CA GLY A 418 13.18 -17.19 -19.54
C GLY A 418 11.76 -16.76 -19.18
N LYS A 419 10.83 -16.78 -20.14
CA LYS A 419 9.41 -16.37 -19.92
C LYS A 419 8.68 -17.20 -18.87
N GLY A 420 9.03 -18.45 -18.69
CA GLY A 420 8.47 -19.35 -17.66
C GLY A 420 9.34 -19.50 -16.42
N GLU A 421 10.37 -18.68 -16.29
CA GLU A 421 11.29 -18.77 -15.17
C GLU A 421 10.68 -18.18 -13.90
N SER A 422 11.04 -18.74 -12.75
CA SER A 422 10.67 -18.23 -11.43
C SER A 422 11.14 -16.79 -11.24
N VAL A 423 10.22 -15.94 -10.77
CA VAL A 423 10.54 -14.55 -10.40
C VAL A 423 11.69 -14.51 -9.40
N LEU A 424 11.71 -15.42 -8.42
CA LEU A 424 12.74 -15.49 -7.38
C LEU A 424 14.12 -15.74 -7.96
N LYS A 425 14.24 -16.69 -8.91
CA LYS A 425 15.51 -16.99 -9.59
C LYS A 425 16.03 -15.80 -10.41
N ILE A 426 15.14 -15.01 -10.98
CA ILE A 426 15.52 -13.80 -11.70
C ILE A 426 16.00 -12.74 -10.71
N LEU A 427 15.30 -12.58 -9.56
CA LEU A 427 15.68 -11.63 -8.52
C LEU A 427 17.07 -11.89 -7.94
N ASP A 428 17.47 -13.14 -7.80
CA ASP A 428 18.81 -13.53 -7.29
C ASP A 428 19.96 -13.12 -8.20
N ARG A 429 19.69 -12.70 -9.44
CA ARG A 429 20.71 -12.23 -10.39
C ARG A 429 21.04 -10.76 -10.25
N PHE A 430 20.18 -9.99 -9.59
CA PHE A 430 20.42 -8.57 -9.38
C PHE A 430 21.50 -8.32 -8.33
N GLY A 431 22.40 -7.37 -8.66
CA GLY A 431 23.48 -6.94 -7.77
C GLY A 431 23.22 -5.61 -7.07
N ASP A 432 24.21 -5.14 -6.32
CA ASP A 432 24.37 -3.76 -5.88
C ASP A 432 25.42 -3.12 -6.79
N LEU A 433 25.08 -2.01 -7.45
CA LEU A 433 25.93 -1.38 -8.48
C LEU A 433 26.39 0.04 -8.10
N GLY A 434 26.26 0.43 -6.85
CA GLY A 434 26.84 1.66 -6.30
C GLY A 434 26.13 2.93 -6.74
N GLY A 435 26.80 3.83 -7.47
CA GLY A 435 26.27 5.13 -7.92
C GLY A 435 25.19 5.00 -8.99
N THR A 436 24.72 6.15 -9.53
CA THR A 436 23.57 6.18 -10.45
C THR A 436 23.93 6.86 -11.79
N ASP A 437 24.26 6.10 -12.82
CA ASP A 437 24.47 6.58 -14.18
C ASP A 437 23.40 6.04 -15.16
N THR A 438 22.19 6.53 -15.00
CA THR A 438 21.04 6.17 -15.84
C THR A 438 21.27 6.53 -17.31
N THR A 439 21.97 7.64 -17.59
CA THR A 439 22.25 8.12 -18.95
C THR A 439 23.10 7.13 -19.71
N SER A 440 24.21 6.67 -19.13
CA SER A 440 25.09 5.68 -19.75
C SER A 440 24.41 4.33 -19.90
N ALA A 441 23.58 3.94 -18.94
CA ALA A 441 22.82 2.69 -19.01
C ALA A 441 21.87 2.67 -20.23
N ILE A 442 21.13 3.76 -20.47
CA ILE A 442 20.26 3.86 -21.65
C ILE A 442 21.08 3.81 -22.94
N ARG A 443 22.14 4.60 -23.04
CA ARG A 443 23.02 4.61 -24.21
C ARG A 443 23.61 3.24 -24.54
N SER A 444 23.99 2.51 -23.52
CA SER A 444 24.62 1.17 -23.68
C SER A 444 23.64 0.08 -24.05
N HIS A 445 22.35 0.22 -23.74
CA HIS A 445 21.39 -0.88 -23.90
C HIS A 445 20.22 -0.57 -24.84
N TYR A 446 19.93 0.71 -25.14
CA TYR A 446 18.92 1.04 -26.12
C TYR A 446 19.38 0.65 -27.53
N ARG A 447 18.59 -0.20 -28.20
CA ARG A 447 18.86 -0.77 -29.54
C ARG A 447 17.60 -0.71 -30.42
N GLY A 448 16.83 0.37 -30.31
CA GLY A 448 15.60 0.55 -31.08
C GLY A 448 14.42 -0.25 -30.55
N GLN A 449 14.33 -0.47 -29.25
CA GLN A 449 13.14 -1.02 -28.62
C GLN A 449 11.96 -0.03 -28.78
N ASP A 450 10.72 -0.55 -28.82
CA ASP A 450 9.52 0.24 -29.03
C ASP A 450 9.17 1.14 -27.83
N ARG A 451 9.70 0.81 -26.64
CA ARG A 451 9.59 1.60 -25.39
C ARG A 451 10.74 1.36 -24.45
N VAL A 452 10.93 2.31 -23.56
CA VAL A 452 11.87 2.23 -22.43
C VAL A 452 11.11 2.39 -21.12
N LEU A 453 11.32 1.46 -20.18
CA LEU A 453 10.81 1.51 -18.81
C LEU A 453 11.99 1.67 -17.85
N ILE A 454 11.95 2.64 -16.96
CA ILE A 454 13.00 2.91 -15.98
C ILE A 454 12.37 2.85 -14.59
N VAL A 455 12.81 1.94 -13.74
CA VAL A 455 12.35 1.81 -12.34
C VAL A 455 13.45 2.35 -11.44
N THR A 456 13.22 3.51 -10.79
CA THR A 456 14.29 4.28 -10.15
C THR A 456 13.73 5.24 -9.10
N ASP A 457 14.60 5.87 -8.30
CA ASP A 457 14.29 7.04 -7.48
C ASP A 457 14.52 8.38 -8.21
N GLU A 458 14.97 8.32 -9.47
CA GLU A 458 15.26 9.43 -10.38
C GLU A 458 16.45 10.33 -9.93
N GLN A 459 17.29 9.89 -9.03
CA GLN A 459 18.43 10.68 -8.54
C GLN A 459 19.73 10.23 -9.23
N TYR A 460 19.92 10.64 -10.48
CA TYR A 460 21.11 10.31 -11.25
C TYR A 460 22.23 11.34 -11.09
N ALA A 461 23.49 10.89 -11.21
CA ALA A 461 24.66 11.71 -11.18
C ALA A 461 24.78 12.59 -12.45
N PHE A 462 25.49 13.71 -12.32
CA PHE A 462 25.80 14.54 -13.49
C PHE A 462 26.45 13.72 -14.59
N ASN A 463 25.93 13.86 -15.82
CA ASN A 463 26.47 13.22 -17.00
C ASN A 463 26.57 14.24 -18.14
N ARG A 464 27.73 14.27 -18.83
CA ARG A 464 28.00 15.17 -19.96
C ARG A 464 27.04 14.98 -21.14
N HIS A 465 26.38 13.83 -21.22
CA HIS A 465 25.41 13.50 -22.26
C HIS A 465 23.98 14.01 -21.95
N GLY A 466 23.80 14.70 -20.81
CA GLY A 466 22.55 15.33 -20.43
C GLY A 466 21.54 14.40 -19.75
N ASP A 467 20.29 14.77 -19.87
CA ASP A 467 19.12 14.09 -19.29
C ASP A 467 19.00 12.63 -19.81
N PRO A 468 18.77 11.64 -18.93
CA PRO A 468 18.63 10.24 -19.33
C PRO A 468 17.59 10.03 -20.43
N THR A 469 16.44 10.69 -20.34
CA THR A 469 15.35 10.50 -21.29
C THR A 469 15.62 11.07 -22.68
N GLN A 470 16.62 11.95 -22.81
CA GLN A 470 17.06 12.49 -24.10
C GLN A 470 17.90 11.50 -24.92
N GLN A 471 18.35 10.41 -24.30
CA GLN A 471 19.11 9.34 -24.98
C GLN A 471 18.21 8.43 -25.85
N VAL A 472 16.90 8.60 -25.75
CA VAL A 472 15.90 7.86 -26.51
C VAL A 472 15.25 8.82 -27.54
N PRO A 473 15.04 8.41 -28.82
CA PRO A 473 14.39 9.24 -29.81
C PRO A 473 13.05 9.79 -29.32
N ALA A 474 12.71 11.03 -29.73
CA ALA A 474 11.55 11.76 -29.19
C ALA A 474 10.20 11.03 -29.41
N HIS A 475 10.09 10.21 -30.46
CA HIS A 475 8.86 9.45 -30.79
C HIS A 475 8.72 8.15 -30.04
N ILE A 476 9.75 7.70 -29.34
CA ILE A 476 9.73 6.46 -28.55
C ILE A 476 9.32 6.81 -27.11
N PRO A 477 8.29 6.15 -26.55
CA PRO A 477 7.85 6.42 -25.19
C PRO A 477 8.86 5.95 -24.16
N VAL A 478 9.13 6.82 -23.20
CA VAL A 478 9.92 6.53 -21.99
C VAL A 478 9.01 6.64 -20.78
N TYR A 479 8.92 5.58 -20.03
CA TYR A 479 8.14 5.46 -18.81
C TYR A 479 9.07 5.36 -17.61
N THR A 480 8.99 6.33 -16.71
CA THR A 480 9.75 6.31 -15.47
C THR A 480 8.84 5.95 -14.31
N TRP A 481 9.11 4.83 -13.67
CA TRP A 481 8.45 4.41 -12.43
C TRP A 481 9.23 4.90 -11.23
N ASN A 482 8.72 5.94 -10.59
CA ASN A 482 9.35 6.55 -9.43
C ASN A 482 8.97 5.81 -8.14
N LEU A 483 9.97 5.38 -7.36
CA LEU A 483 9.80 4.64 -6.10
C LEU A 483 10.12 5.48 -4.85
N ALA A 484 10.51 6.75 -4.99
CA ALA A 484 10.95 7.57 -3.87
C ALA A 484 10.11 8.83 -3.63
N GLY A 485 9.49 9.40 -4.67
CA GLY A 485 8.68 10.61 -4.55
C GLY A 485 9.50 11.86 -4.20
N TYR A 486 10.76 11.93 -4.63
CA TYR A 486 11.56 13.14 -4.49
C TYR A 486 11.00 14.28 -5.33
N ARG A 487 11.28 15.52 -4.91
CA ARG A 487 10.79 16.74 -5.55
C ARG A 487 11.22 16.86 -7.01
N VAL A 488 12.43 16.45 -7.33
CA VAL A 488 13.06 16.62 -8.64
C VAL A 488 13.11 15.31 -9.39
N GLY A 489 12.61 15.28 -10.63
CA GLY A 489 12.71 14.15 -11.53
C GLY A 489 13.89 14.26 -12.49
N HIS A 490 14.35 13.12 -13.03
CA HIS A 490 15.51 13.03 -13.92
C HIS A 490 15.22 13.44 -15.38
N GLY A 491 13.98 13.70 -15.72
CA GLY A 491 13.56 14.07 -17.07
C GLY A 491 12.21 14.79 -17.07
N PRO A 492 11.79 15.31 -18.24
CA PRO A 492 10.47 15.91 -18.39
C PRO A 492 9.38 14.84 -18.27
N SER A 493 8.17 15.27 -17.93
CA SER A 493 6.99 14.43 -17.89
C SER A 493 5.76 15.17 -18.37
N GLY A 494 4.80 14.46 -18.94
CA GLY A 494 3.53 14.99 -19.41
C GLY A 494 3.49 15.36 -20.89
N THR A 495 4.63 15.44 -21.55
CA THR A 495 4.74 15.81 -22.95
C THR A 495 5.81 14.99 -23.69
N GLY A 496 5.75 14.93 -25.03
CA GLY A 496 6.82 14.36 -25.84
C GLY A 496 7.15 12.89 -25.55
N HIS A 497 6.14 12.05 -25.32
CA HIS A 497 6.34 10.63 -25.00
C HIS A 497 7.22 10.38 -23.76
N ARG A 498 7.24 11.31 -22.82
CA ARG A 498 7.93 11.19 -21.54
C ARG A 498 6.90 11.13 -20.42
N HIS A 499 6.83 9.99 -19.73
CA HIS A 499 5.79 9.68 -18.77
C HIS A 499 6.43 9.27 -17.45
N VAL A 500 6.03 9.92 -16.37
CA VAL A 500 6.42 9.53 -15.00
C VAL A 500 5.17 9.05 -14.27
N PHE A 501 5.32 8.01 -13.49
CA PHE A 501 4.31 7.49 -12.58
C PHE A 501 5.00 6.90 -11.35
N GLY A 502 4.24 6.57 -10.32
CA GLY A 502 4.81 6.05 -9.08
C GLY A 502 3.86 5.12 -8.37
N GLY A 503 4.34 4.54 -7.30
CA GLY A 503 3.58 3.72 -6.38
C GLY A 503 4.21 2.38 -6.08
N LEU A 504 3.85 1.85 -4.92
CA LEU A 504 4.30 0.55 -4.43
C LEU A 504 3.23 -0.54 -4.60
N SER A 505 2.04 -0.16 -5.11
CA SER A 505 0.92 -1.09 -5.33
C SER A 505 0.86 -1.58 -6.78
N ASP A 506 0.15 -2.66 -6.99
CA ASP A 506 -0.15 -3.25 -8.30
C ASP A 506 -0.92 -2.31 -9.24
N ALA A 507 -1.61 -1.30 -8.71
CA ALA A 507 -2.28 -0.27 -9.51
C ALA A 507 -1.32 0.46 -10.46
N ALA A 508 -0.04 0.60 -10.10
CA ALA A 508 0.97 1.24 -10.93
C ALA A 508 1.28 0.47 -12.22
N PHE A 509 1.19 -0.86 -12.23
CA PHE A 509 1.46 -1.67 -13.42
C PHE A 509 0.55 -1.36 -14.61
N ARG A 510 -0.68 -0.94 -14.35
CA ARG A 510 -1.67 -0.63 -15.40
C ARG A 510 -1.37 0.66 -16.15
N THR A 511 -0.54 1.53 -15.58
CA THR A 511 -0.32 2.89 -16.10
C THR A 511 0.25 2.89 -17.53
N VAL A 512 1.23 2.02 -17.82
CA VAL A 512 1.84 1.93 -19.16
C VAL A 512 0.81 1.55 -20.22
N SER A 513 0.04 0.49 -19.98
CA SER A 513 -0.98 0.03 -20.94
C SER A 513 -2.12 1.04 -21.12
N LEU A 514 -2.49 1.77 -20.07
CA LEU A 514 -3.50 2.83 -20.14
C LEU A 514 -3.03 3.98 -21.02
N ILE A 515 -1.79 4.43 -20.88
CA ILE A 515 -1.21 5.49 -21.69
C ILE A 515 -1.11 5.01 -23.16
N GLU A 516 -0.61 3.80 -23.43
CA GLU A 516 -0.45 3.27 -24.79
C GLU A 516 -1.78 3.00 -25.51
N SER A 517 -2.83 2.65 -24.78
CA SER A 517 -4.17 2.49 -25.34
C SER A 517 -4.88 3.83 -25.65
N GLY A 518 -4.23 4.96 -25.38
CA GLY A 518 -4.82 6.30 -25.54
C GLY A 518 -5.96 6.58 -24.55
N ARG A 519 -6.11 5.76 -23.53
CA ARG A 519 -7.03 5.96 -22.40
C ARG A 519 -6.34 6.76 -21.32
N ASP A 520 -5.89 7.86 -21.71
CA ASP A 520 -5.36 9.04 -21.10
C ASP A 520 -4.76 9.04 -19.70
N GLY A 521 -3.91 10.02 -19.59
CA GLY A 521 -3.37 10.60 -18.43
C GLY A 521 -4.34 11.30 -17.47
N ARG A 522 -5.63 10.98 -17.42
CA ARG A 522 -6.48 11.50 -16.36
C ARG A 522 -6.17 10.81 -15.04
N TRP A 523 -6.35 11.55 -13.99
CA TRP A 523 -6.24 10.98 -12.66
C TRP A 523 -7.35 9.94 -12.45
N PRO A 524 -7.09 8.78 -11.84
CA PRO A 524 -8.07 7.67 -11.76
C PRO A 524 -9.41 8.04 -11.13
N TRP A 525 -9.41 9.07 -10.29
CA TRP A 525 -10.58 9.56 -9.58
C TRP A 525 -11.32 10.71 -10.28
N LEU A 526 -10.83 11.14 -11.44
CA LEU A 526 -11.48 12.13 -12.30
C LEU A 526 -12.09 11.53 -13.57
N ALA A 527 -12.16 10.21 -13.64
CA ALA A 527 -12.70 9.47 -14.79
C ALA A 527 -14.22 9.53 -14.84
#